data_1e8fce7102ada1c1c3dc6ab83e30053a
#
_entry.id   1e8fce7102ada1c1c3dc6ab83e30053a
#
_cell.length_a   1.000
_cell.length_b   1.000
_cell.length_c   1.000
_cell.angle_alpha   90.00
_cell.angle_beta   90.00
_cell.angle_gamma   90.00
#
_symmetry.space_group_name_H-M   'P 1'
#
loop_
_entity.id
_entity.type
_entity.pdbx_description
1 polymer ?
#
loop_
_entity_poly.entity_id
_entity_poly.type
_entity_poly.pdbx_seq_one_letter_code
_entity_poly.pdbx_strand_id
1 'polypeptide(L)' 'MGFRVVSGTAIQEFAENVESATAALDRVRELIRWGVPNIRVLTEGGRICSLEELEGLAEFENESDDA' A
#
# COMPACT_ATOMS: atom_id res chain seq x y z
N MET A 1 -8.00 -10.65 1.32
CA MET A 1 -6.97 -10.20 0.40
C MET A 1 -6.05 -9.22 1.08
N GLY A 2 -4.77 -9.42 0.92
CA GLY A 2 -3.79 -8.61 1.62
C GLY A 2 -2.84 -7.91 0.68
N PHE A 3 -2.20 -6.89 1.22
CA PHE A 3 -1.15 -6.16 0.52
C PHE A 3 0.07 -6.09 1.43
N ARG A 4 1.23 -5.95 0.82
CA ARG A 4 2.46 -5.73 1.57
C ARG A 4 3.03 -4.37 1.16
N VAL A 5 3.23 -3.52 2.14
CA VAL A 5 3.85 -2.21 1.92
C VAL A 5 5.32 -2.33 2.27
N VAL A 6 6.19 -2.11 1.27
CA VAL A 6 7.63 -2.23 1.43
C VAL A 6 8.25 -0.85 1.23
N SER A 7 9.20 -0.50 2.07
CA SER A 7 9.86 0.80 1.99
C SER A 7 11.26 0.73 2.59
N GLY A 8 12.05 1.77 2.33
CA GLY A 8 13.38 1.88 2.89
C GLY A 8 14.48 1.61 1.88
N THR A 9 15.69 1.46 2.38
CA THR A 9 16.89 1.26 1.57
C THR A 9 17.35 -0.19 1.64
N ALA A 10 18.34 -0.55 0.83
CA ALA A 10 18.95 -1.87 0.88
C ALA A 10 19.56 -2.17 2.26
N ILE A 11 19.96 -1.14 2.98
CA ILE A 11 20.56 -1.29 4.31
C ILE A 11 19.47 -1.50 5.37
N GLN A 12 18.35 -0.81 5.22
CA GLN A 12 17.25 -0.90 6.18
C GLN A 12 15.92 -0.89 5.42
N GLU A 13 15.32 -2.06 5.31
CA GLU A 13 14.07 -2.24 4.60
C GLU A 13 12.96 -2.58 5.58
N PHE A 14 11.81 -1.96 5.37
CA PHE A 14 10.62 -2.21 6.18
C PHE A 14 9.55 -2.87 5.31
N ALA A 15 8.88 -3.85 5.86
CA ALA A 15 7.76 -4.50 5.19
C ALA A 15 6.62 -4.66 6.18
N GLU A 16 5.42 -4.31 5.76
CA GLU A 16 4.25 -4.39 6.61
C GLU A 16 3.09 -4.98 5.81
N ASN A 17 2.40 -5.95 6.39
CA ASN A 17 1.22 -6.55 5.78
C ASN A 17 -0.02 -5.80 6.21
N VAL A 18 -0.86 -5.46 5.24
CA VAL A 18 -2.14 -4.79 5.51
C VAL A 18 -3.26 -5.56 4.84
N GLU A 19 -4.47 -5.43 5.36
CA GLU A 19 -5.58 -6.27 4.93
C GLU A 19 -6.40 -5.70 3.78
N SER A 20 -6.29 -4.41 3.51
CA SER A 20 -7.11 -3.76 2.48
C SER A 20 -6.33 -2.74 1.68
N ALA A 21 -6.86 -2.38 0.51
CA ALA A 21 -6.25 -1.34 -0.31
C ALA A 21 -6.30 0.01 0.40
N THR A 22 -7.38 0.30 1.13
CA THR A 22 -7.50 1.53 1.89
C THR A 22 -6.41 1.62 2.95
N ALA A 23 -6.19 0.53 3.69
CA ALA A 23 -5.13 0.49 4.70
C ALA A 23 -3.75 0.65 4.08
N ALA A 24 -3.52 0.00 2.93
CA ALA A 24 -2.24 0.13 2.22
C ALA A 24 -2.00 1.58 1.77
N LEU A 25 -3.03 2.21 1.24
CA LEU A 25 -2.93 3.60 0.77
C LEU A 25 -2.64 4.55 1.92
N ASP A 26 -3.32 4.38 3.05
CA ASP A 26 -3.09 5.19 4.23
C ASP A 26 -1.64 5.04 4.72
N ARG A 27 -1.14 3.83 4.72
CA ARG A 27 0.22 3.57 5.15
C ARG A 27 1.25 4.21 4.22
N VAL A 28 1.01 4.11 2.90
CA VAL A 28 1.88 4.75 1.92
C VAL A 28 1.93 6.25 2.14
N ARG A 29 0.78 6.87 2.38
CA ARG A 29 0.72 8.32 2.64
C ARG A 29 1.49 8.72 3.89
N GLU A 30 1.42 7.91 4.93
CA GLU A 30 2.20 8.14 6.15
C GLU A 30 3.70 8.07 5.88
N LEU A 31 4.12 7.05 5.15
CA LEU A 31 5.53 6.86 4.82
C LEU A 31 6.07 8.01 3.98
N ILE A 32 5.26 8.50 3.03
CA ILE A 32 5.62 9.67 2.23
C ILE A 32 5.79 10.89 3.13
N ARG A 33 4.87 11.08 4.06
CA ARG A 33 4.92 12.21 5.00
C ARG A 33 6.19 12.17 5.85
N TRP A 34 6.64 10.97 6.20
CA TRP A 34 7.84 10.80 7.00
C TRP A 34 9.14 10.84 6.18
N GLY A 35 9.01 10.96 4.86
CA GLY A 35 10.18 11.02 3.97
C GLY A 35 10.87 9.69 3.75
N VAL A 36 10.17 8.59 3.92
CA VAL A 36 10.73 7.25 3.70
C VAL A 36 10.89 7.01 2.20
N PRO A 37 12.05 6.57 1.73
CA PRO A 37 12.27 6.34 0.30
C PRO A 37 11.83 4.95 -0.16
N ASN A 38 11.73 4.78 -1.47
CA ASN A 38 11.48 3.49 -2.13
C ASN A 38 10.24 2.77 -1.64
N ILE A 39 9.13 3.50 -1.57
CA ILE A 39 7.86 2.93 -1.12
C ILE A 39 7.25 2.12 -2.26
N ARG A 40 6.92 0.86 -1.99
CA ARG A 40 6.31 -0.05 -2.95
C ARG A 40 5.17 -0.80 -2.28
N VAL A 41 4.15 -1.13 -3.05
CA VAL A 41 3.05 -1.96 -2.55
C VAL A 41 3.00 -3.22 -3.41
N LEU A 42 2.94 -4.35 -2.75
CA LEU A 42 2.84 -5.65 -3.42
C LEU A 42 1.49 -6.26 -3.12
N THR A 43 0.91 -6.92 -4.12
CA THR A 43 -0.33 -7.67 -3.92
C THR A 43 -0.02 -8.99 -3.24
N GLU A 44 -1.06 -9.71 -2.84
CA GLU A 44 -0.94 -11.02 -2.23
C GLU A 44 -0.13 -12.00 -3.09
N GLY A 45 -0.24 -11.86 -4.40
CA GLY A 45 0.52 -12.70 -5.33
C GLY A 45 1.94 -12.24 -5.58
N GLY A 46 2.39 -11.17 -4.94
CA GLY A 46 3.74 -10.65 -5.11
C GLY A 46 3.91 -9.68 -6.28
N ARG A 47 2.82 -9.23 -6.88
CA ARG A 47 2.86 -8.26 -7.97
C ARG A 47 2.98 -6.85 -7.43
N ILE A 48 3.78 -6.03 -8.11
CA ILE A 48 3.87 -4.63 -7.74
C ILE A 48 2.58 -3.92 -8.13
N CYS A 49 2.00 -3.22 -7.17
CA CYS A 49 0.78 -2.43 -7.37
C CYS A 49 1.19 -0.96 -7.40
N SER A 50 0.84 -0.26 -8.48
CA SER A 50 1.15 1.16 -8.57
C SER A 50 0.24 1.94 -7.62
N LEU A 51 0.65 3.15 -7.28
CA LEU A 51 -0.15 4.01 -6.42
C LEU A 51 -1.51 4.30 -7.05
N GLU A 52 -1.53 4.50 -8.35
CA GLU A 52 -2.74 4.74 -9.11
C GLU A 52 -3.72 3.56 -9.02
N GLU A 53 -3.19 2.35 -9.18
CA GLU A 53 -4.01 1.14 -9.03
C GLU A 53 -4.52 1.00 -7.62
N LEU A 54 -3.68 1.30 -6.64
CA LEU A 54 -4.04 1.21 -5.24
C LEU A 54 -5.17 2.19 -4.90
N GLU A 55 -5.08 3.40 -5.42
CA GLU A 55 -6.13 4.40 -5.24
C GLU A 55 -7.47 3.93 -5.82
N GLY A 56 -7.42 3.33 -7.01
CA GLY A 56 -8.61 2.77 -7.64
C GLY A 56 -9.22 1.65 -6.82
N LEU A 57 -8.40 0.76 -6.28
CA LEU A 57 -8.86 -0.33 -5.44
C LEU A 57 -9.45 0.18 -4.14
N ALA A 58 -8.84 1.19 -3.55
CA ALA A 58 -9.34 1.79 -2.31
C ALA A 58 -10.70 2.46 -2.53
N GLU A 59 -10.86 3.13 -3.67
CA GLU A 59 -12.13 3.74 -4.05
C GLU A 59 -13.22 2.69 -4.21
N PHE A 60 -12.88 1.59 -4.86
CA PHE A 60 -13.80 0.48 -5.03
C PHE A 60 -14.25 -0.12 -3.70
N GLU A 61 -13.33 -0.26 -2.77
CA GLU A 61 -13.64 -0.74 -1.42
C GLU A 61 -14.60 0.19 -0.70
N ASN A 62 -14.37 1.50 -0.82
CA ASN A 62 -15.23 2.50 -0.20
C ASN A 62 -16.63 2.51 -0.80
N GLU A 63 -16.74 2.30 -2.10
CA GLU A 63 -18.02 2.18 -2.78
C GLU A 63 -18.81 0.98 -2.28
N SER A 64 -18.13 -0.13 -2.06
CA SER A 64 -18.75 -1.35 -1.55
C SER A 64 -19.30 -1.16 -0.15
N ASP A 65 -18.60 -0.35 0.66
CA ASP A 65 -19.00 -0.08 2.03
C ASP A 65 -20.24 0.80 2.13
N ASP A 66 -20.50 1.55 1.10
CA ASP A 66 -21.62 2.50 1.06
C ASP A 66 -22.95 1.84 0.71
N ALA A 67 -22.91 0.62 0.30
CA ALA A 67 -24.10 -0.10 -0.16
C ALA A 67 -25.00 -0.61 0.99
#